data_82391df9088c8b26b517a0ae549ce2b7
#
_entry.id   82391df9088c8b26b517a0ae549ce2b7
#
_cell.length_a   1.000
_cell.length_b   1.000
_cell.length_c   1.000
_cell.angle_alpha   90.00
_cell.angle_beta   90.00
_cell.angle_gamma   90.00
#
_symmetry.space_group_name_H-M   'P 1'
#
loop_
_entity.id
_entity.type
_entity.pdbx_description
1 polymer ?
#
loop_
_entity_poly.entity_id
_entity_poly.type
_entity_poly.pdbx_seq_one_letter_code
_entity_poly.pdbx_strand_id
1 'polypeptide(L)'
;MQGGTPEAVKLGRWSRDFYLGQRAEIGTDSGFTRQGYLLPCFSEAEVAAAHDRIAMQQAEGIPVRWAGPDEVSELNPTMAPGVTLGASYCAEDGYITPPRNVAAYTAALLGTGVHVAERTAFTGLDGTDVRTSRGTISAGLVILTGGPKLAAVGALAGIRIPAGGARHQVAVTEVHPAFADTPMVFHLPAGLYWRPEEGGLLFGMSNPDEPPGEDRSVDEPYLAQMRARLAKLVPLTADLRLRRVWAATIDFTPDHLPIIGPALDRDRVFVASAGGAGMMWGPAVARATADVALTGASEITDVSMLGLDRFDESGRSRLAADPIALPFPEKTT
;
A
#
# COMPACT_ATOMS: atom_id res chain seq x y z
N MET A 1 4.93 -9.19 -0.69
CA MET A 1 6.39 -9.35 -0.60
C MET A 1 7.15 -8.94 -1.86
N GLN A 2 6.53 -9.03 -3.00
CA GLN A 2 7.19 -8.74 -4.30
C GLN A 2 7.48 -7.24 -4.47
N GLY A 3 8.36 -6.67 -3.64
CA GLY A 3 8.78 -5.27 -3.71
C GLY A 3 9.66 -4.98 -4.94
N GLY A 4 9.77 -3.72 -5.34
CA GLY A 4 10.57 -3.27 -6.47
C GLY A 4 12.04 -2.99 -6.15
N THR A 5 12.38 -2.88 -4.87
CA THR A 5 13.74 -2.69 -4.37
C THR A 5 14.04 -3.65 -3.21
N PRO A 6 15.32 -3.91 -2.87
CA PRO A 6 15.68 -4.76 -1.74
C PRO A 6 15.03 -4.31 -0.42
N GLU A 7 14.99 -3.01 -0.15
CA GLU A 7 14.39 -2.44 1.06
C GLU A 7 12.88 -2.67 1.07
N ALA A 8 12.20 -2.44 -0.05
CA ALA A 8 10.77 -2.69 -0.21
C ALA A 8 10.43 -4.17 0.00
N VAL A 9 11.30 -5.09 -0.49
CA VAL A 9 11.16 -6.53 -0.27
C VAL A 9 11.27 -6.87 1.22
N LYS A 10 12.27 -6.33 1.93
CA LYS A 10 12.46 -6.57 3.36
C LYS A 10 11.29 -6.06 4.20
N LEU A 11 10.81 -4.84 3.92
CA LEU A 11 9.63 -4.28 4.57
C LEU A 11 8.38 -5.13 4.29
N GLY A 12 8.16 -5.53 3.04
CA GLY A 12 7.03 -6.37 2.64
C GLY A 12 7.06 -7.76 3.27
N ARG A 13 8.24 -8.40 3.35
CA ARG A 13 8.41 -9.69 4.00
C ARG A 13 8.12 -9.61 5.49
N TRP A 14 8.69 -8.63 6.19
CA TRP A 14 8.44 -8.42 7.61
C TRP A 14 6.95 -8.19 7.89
N SER A 15 6.28 -7.35 7.07
CA SER A 15 4.85 -7.08 7.21
C SER A 15 4.01 -8.35 6.99
N ARG A 16 4.33 -9.17 5.98
CA ARG A 16 3.64 -10.43 5.73
C ARG A 16 3.80 -11.39 6.92
N ASP A 17 5.03 -11.53 7.45
CA ASP A 17 5.32 -12.41 8.58
C ASP A 17 4.58 -11.95 9.85
N PHE A 18 4.53 -10.63 10.07
CA PHE A 18 3.70 -10.05 11.13
C PHE A 18 2.22 -10.38 10.94
N TYR A 19 1.66 -10.25 9.75
CA TYR A 19 0.25 -10.60 9.50
C TYR A 19 -0.04 -12.08 9.75
N LEU A 20 0.86 -12.96 9.40
CA LEU A 20 0.74 -14.39 9.69
C LEU A 20 0.79 -14.67 11.20
N GLY A 21 1.64 -13.95 11.92
CA GLY A 21 1.80 -14.06 13.38
C GLY A 21 0.86 -13.17 14.20
N GLN A 22 0.07 -12.30 13.58
CA GLN A 22 -0.65 -11.21 14.25
C GLN A 22 -1.55 -11.69 15.41
N ARG A 23 -2.18 -12.84 15.27
CA ARG A 23 -2.99 -13.43 16.35
C ARG A 23 -2.15 -13.75 17.58
N ALA A 24 -0.94 -14.25 17.42
CA ALA A 24 -0.03 -14.52 18.51
C ALA A 24 0.55 -13.24 19.12
N GLU A 25 0.83 -12.23 18.29
CA GLU A 25 1.43 -10.96 18.70
C GLU A 25 0.45 -10.04 19.45
N ILE A 26 -0.73 -9.82 18.89
CA ILE A 26 -1.71 -8.84 19.39
C ILE A 26 -3.09 -9.42 19.68
N GLY A 27 -3.23 -10.75 19.72
CA GLY A 27 -4.47 -11.46 20.11
C GLY A 27 -5.57 -11.47 19.05
N THR A 28 -5.38 -10.84 17.90
CA THR A 28 -6.40 -10.69 16.87
C THR A 28 -5.84 -10.98 15.47
N ASP A 29 -6.72 -11.46 14.59
CA ASP A 29 -6.36 -11.90 13.24
C ASP A 29 -6.54 -10.75 12.22
N SER A 30 -5.55 -10.58 11.34
CA SER A 30 -5.54 -9.52 10.33
C SER A 30 -6.47 -9.77 9.14
N GLY A 31 -6.92 -11.01 8.95
CA GLY A 31 -7.59 -11.42 7.72
C GLY A 31 -6.64 -11.57 6.53
N PHE A 32 -5.36 -11.88 6.77
CA PHE A 32 -4.43 -12.22 5.69
C PHE A 32 -4.82 -13.58 5.08
N THR A 33 -4.96 -13.59 3.75
CA THR A 33 -5.28 -14.78 2.97
C THR A 33 -4.10 -15.10 2.07
N ARG A 34 -3.43 -16.22 2.35
CA ARG A 34 -2.32 -16.74 1.55
C ARG A 34 -2.90 -17.50 0.35
N GLN A 35 -3.01 -16.85 -0.79
CA GLN A 35 -3.63 -17.40 -2.00
C GLN A 35 -2.78 -17.15 -3.26
N GLY A 36 -1.53 -16.75 -3.07
CA GLY A 36 -0.63 -16.40 -4.16
C GLY A 36 -0.85 -14.99 -4.71
N TYR A 37 0.16 -14.52 -5.44
CA TYR A 37 0.15 -13.21 -6.07
C TYR A 37 0.86 -13.27 -7.42
N LEU A 38 0.15 -12.88 -8.49
CA LEU A 38 0.60 -12.82 -9.87
C LEU A 38 0.84 -11.38 -10.31
N LEU A 39 1.97 -11.12 -10.94
CA LEU A 39 2.26 -9.88 -11.67
C LEU A 39 2.41 -10.24 -13.16
N PRO A 40 1.32 -10.24 -13.95
CA PRO A 40 1.35 -10.66 -15.34
C PRO A 40 2.07 -9.65 -16.23
N CYS A 41 2.72 -10.17 -17.30
CA CYS A 41 3.45 -9.40 -18.30
C CYS A 41 2.78 -9.55 -19.66
N PHE A 42 2.61 -8.44 -20.40
CA PHE A 42 1.91 -8.37 -21.66
C PHE A 42 2.81 -7.90 -22.82
N SER A 43 4.06 -7.58 -22.52
CA SER A 43 5.09 -7.20 -23.51
C SER A 43 6.44 -7.79 -23.15
N GLU A 44 7.34 -7.93 -24.13
CA GLU A 44 8.70 -8.41 -23.91
C GLU A 44 9.51 -7.52 -22.95
N ALA A 45 9.25 -6.21 -22.96
CA ALA A 45 9.89 -5.28 -22.02
C ALA A 45 9.44 -5.56 -20.57
N GLU A 46 8.17 -5.86 -20.34
CA GLU A 46 7.66 -6.24 -19.03
C GLU A 46 8.24 -7.59 -18.59
N VAL A 47 8.39 -8.55 -19.50
CA VAL A 47 9.02 -9.85 -19.22
C VAL A 47 10.48 -9.67 -18.77
N ALA A 48 11.28 -8.87 -19.50
CA ALA A 48 12.66 -8.59 -19.13
C ALA A 48 12.75 -7.94 -17.74
N ALA A 49 11.97 -6.90 -17.48
CA ALA A 49 11.91 -6.23 -16.18
C ALA A 49 11.44 -7.18 -15.05
N ALA A 50 10.53 -8.12 -15.36
CA ALA A 50 10.09 -9.11 -14.40
C ALA A 50 11.20 -10.10 -14.02
N HIS A 51 12.00 -10.56 -14.98
CA HIS A 51 13.12 -11.45 -14.70
C HIS A 51 14.19 -10.78 -13.83
N ASP A 52 14.54 -9.52 -14.11
CA ASP A 52 15.49 -8.76 -13.29
C ASP A 52 14.95 -8.60 -11.85
N ARG A 53 13.68 -8.27 -11.72
CA ARG A 53 13.00 -8.13 -10.42
C ARG A 53 12.93 -9.47 -9.67
N ILE A 54 12.62 -10.59 -10.34
CA ILE A 54 12.62 -11.93 -9.75
C ILE A 54 14.00 -12.27 -9.20
N ALA A 55 15.06 -12.01 -9.97
CA ALA A 55 16.43 -12.29 -9.53
C ALA A 55 16.80 -11.50 -8.26
N MET A 56 16.46 -10.22 -8.22
CA MET A 56 16.64 -9.36 -7.03
C MET A 56 15.83 -9.88 -5.83
N GLN A 57 14.56 -10.21 -6.03
CA GLN A 57 13.69 -10.70 -4.96
C GLN A 57 14.12 -12.07 -4.42
N GLN A 58 14.62 -12.95 -5.27
CA GLN A 58 15.21 -14.24 -4.88
C GLN A 58 16.49 -14.06 -4.06
N ALA A 59 17.33 -13.08 -4.42
CA ALA A 59 18.51 -12.73 -3.64
C ALA A 59 18.16 -12.25 -2.22
N GLU A 60 17.00 -11.63 -2.06
CA GLU A 60 16.43 -11.23 -0.75
C GLU A 60 15.64 -12.37 -0.06
N GLY A 61 15.66 -13.59 -0.60
CA GLY A 61 15.06 -14.78 0.01
C GLY A 61 13.54 -14.91 -0.20
N ILE A 62 12.97 -14.25 -1.22
CA ILE A 62 11.56 -14.40 -1.57
C ILE A 62 11.39 -15.58 -2.53
N PRO A 63 10.47 -16.53 -2.28
CA PRO A 63 10.23 -17.68 -3.15
C PRO A 63 9.35 -17.31 -4.35
N VAL A 64 9.72 -16.24 -5.03
CA VAL A 64 9.08 -15.79 -6.28
C VAL A 64 9.73 -16.53 -7.45
N ARG A 65 8.93 -16.79 -8.48
CA ARG A 65 9.40 -17.44 -9.70
C ARG A 65 8.66 -16.94 -10.93
N TRP A 66 9.19 -17.23 -12.08
CA TRP A 66 8.48 -17.05 -13.34
C TRP A 66 7.43 -18.17 -13.54
N ALA A 67 6.23 -17.82 -13.93
CA ALA A 67 5.20 -18.71 -14.44
C ALA A 67 4.96 -18.40 -15.91
N GLY A 68 5.10 -19.42 -16.78
CA GLY A 68 4.81 -19.27 -18.21
C GLY A 68 3.31 -19.09 -18.48
N PRO A 69 2.90 -18.77 -19.72
CA PRO A 69 1.50 -18.47 -20.05
C PRO A 69 0.54 -19.62 -19.75
N ASP A 70 0.94 -20.85 -20.00
CA ASP A 70 0.11 -22.05 -19.70
C ASP A 70 -0.08 -22.18 -18.19
N GLU A 71 0.98 -22.03 -17.41
CA GLU A 71 0.90 -22.10 -15.95
C GLU A 71 0.09 -20.94 -15.36
N VAL A 72 0.17 -19.73 -15.94
CA VAL A 72 -0.69 -18.62 -15.53
C VAL A 72 -2.17 -18.97 -15.73
N SER A 73 -2.50 -19.65 -16.84
CA SER A 73 -3.85 -20.11 -17.12
C SER A 73 -4.32 -21.19 -16.13
N GLU A 74 -3.43 -22.05 -15.66
CA GLU A 74 -3.71 -23.03 -14.59
C GLU A 74 -3.90 -22.35 -13.23
N LEU A 75 -3.04 -21.39 -12.87
CA LEU A 75 -3.09 -20.64 -11.60
C LEU A 75 -4.32 -19.73 -11.53
N ASN A 76 -4.72 -19.15 -12.64
CA ASN A 76 -5.89 -18.27 -12.71
C ASN A 76 -6.71 -18.55 -13.98
N PRO A 77 -7.56 -19.58 -13.98
CA PRO A 77 -8.37 -19.98 -15.12
C PRO A 77 -9.46 -18.96 -15.51
N THR A 78 -9.63 -17.89 -14.74
CA THR A 78 -10.57 -16.81 -15.09
C THR A 78 -9.96 -15.78 -16.03
N MET A 79 -8.64 -15.75 -16.18
CA MET A 79 -7.97 -14.90 -17.16
C MET A 79 -8.21 -15.40 -18.58
N ALA A 80 -8.29 -14.48 -19.53
CA ALA A 80 -8.46 -14.83 -20.95
C ALA A 80 -7.27 -15.67 -21.43
N PRO A 81 -7.49 -16.79 -22.13
CA PRO A 81 -6.41 -17.62 -22.61
C PRO A 81 -5.45 -16.85 -23.54
N GLY A 82 -4.14 -17.04 -23.37
CA GLY A 82 -3.12 -16.43 -24.21
C GLY A 82 -3.03 -14.91 -24.11
N VAL A 83 -3.66 -14.29 -23.11
CA VAL A 83 -3.65 -12.83 -22.92
C VAL A 83 -2.32 -12.32 -22.39
N THR A 84 -1.53 -13.16 -21.70
CA THR A 84 -0.25 -12.81 -21.08
C THR A 84 0.91 -13.63 -21.65
N LEU A 85 2.12 -13.06 -21.63
CA LEU A 85 3.37 -13.75 -21.95
C LEU A 85 3.93 -14.55 -20.77
N GLY A 86 3.36 -14.41 -19.59
CA GLY A 86 3.72 -15.03 -18.34
C GLY A 86 3.55 -14.06 -17.18
N ALA A 87 4.01 -14.45 -16.00
CA ALA A 87 3.91 -13.64 -14.79
C ALA A 87 5.06 -13.94 -13.81
N SER A 88 5.41 -12.98 -12.96
CA SER A 88 6.06 -13.35 -11.71
C SER A 88 5.00 -13.86 -10.72
N TYR A 89 5.30 -14.95 -10.03
CA TYR A 89 4.38 -15.60 -9.10
C TYR A 89 5.04 -15.92 -7.77
N CYS A 90 4.39 -15.56 -6.68
CA CYS A 90 4.77 -15.95 -5.33
C CYS A 90 3.60 -16.62 -4.62
N ALA A 91 3.68 -17.94 -4.41
CA ALA A 91 2.62 -18.72 -3.76
C ALA A 91 2.44 -18.38 -2.28
N GLU A 92 3.49 -17.86 -1.63
CA GLU A 92 3.46 -17.48 -0.22
C GLU A 92 2.88 -16.09 0.04
N ASP A 93 2.68 -15.32 -1.01
CA ASP A 93 2.06 -14.01 -0.95
C ASP A 93 0.52 -14.13 -1.00
N GLY A 94 -0.16 -13.01 -0.89
CA GLY A 94 -1.62 -13.00 -0.87
C GLY A 94 -2.16 -11.59 -0.68
N TYR A 95 -3.29 -11.51 0.01
CA TYR A 95 -3.95 -10.24 0.29
C TYR A 95 -4.49 -10.18 1.71
N ILE A 96 -4.77 -8.98 2.17
CA ILE A 96 -5.36 -8.72 3.47
C ILE A 96 -6.77 -8.16 3.31
N THR A 97 -7.60 -8.31 4.33
CA THR A 97 -8.91 -7.67 4.43
C THR A 97 -8.78 -6.40 5.27
N PRO A 98 -8.66 -5.19 4.66
CA PRO A 98 -8.33 -3.97 5.38
C PRO A 98 -9.26 -3.64 6.55
N PRO A 99 -10.60 -3.73 6.44
CA PRO A 99 -11.48 -3.46 7.57
C PRO A 99 -11.24 -4.40 8.76
N ARG A 100 -10.94 -5.69 8.50
CA ARG A 100 -10.64 -6.67 9.55
C ARG A 100 -9.32 -6.34 10.24
N ASN A 101 -8.30 -5.97 9.47
CA ASN A 101 -7.01 -5.57 10.01
C ASN A 101 -7.12 -4.31 10.90
N VAL A 102 -7.84 -3.29 10.44
CA VAL A 102 -8.06 -2.06 11.24
C VAL A 102 -8.82 -2.39 12.54
N ALA A 103 -9.84 -3.24 12.48
CA ALA A 103 -10.56 -3.69 13.67
C ALA A 103 -9.65 -4.45 14.64
N ALA A 104 -8.75 -5.30 14.12
CA ALA A 104 -7.76 -6.04 14.90
C ALA A 104 -6.80 -5.10 15.66
N TYR A 105 -6.24 -4.10 14.99
CA TYR A 105 -5.39 -3.09 15.64
C TYR A 105 -6.17 -2.29 16.68
N THR A 106 -7.40 -1.88 16.38
CA THR A 106 -8.24 -1.13 17.33
C THR A 106 -8.48 -1.95 18.60
N ALA A 107 -8.84 -3.23 18.46
CA ALA A 107 -9.05 -4.12 19.60
C ALA A 107 -7.76 -4.29 20.44
N ALA A 108 -6.61 -4.45 19.78
CA ALA A 108 -5.33 -4.55 20.45
C ALA A 108 -4.98 -3.27 21.24
N LEU A 109 -5.13 -2.09 20.61
CA LEU A 109 -4.87 -0.81 21.26
C LEU A 109 -5.71 -0.62 22.53
N LEU A 110 -7.00 -0.96 22.48
CA LEU A 110 -7.88 -0.86 23.65
C LEU A 110 -7.41 -1.76 24.82
N GLY A 111 -6.71 -2.87 24.53
CA GLY A 111 -6.15 -3.79 25.52
C GLY A 111 -4.81 -3.34 26.14
N THR A 112 -4.11 -2.38 25.54
CA THR A 112 -2.74 -1.97 25.96
C THR A 112 -2.69 -0.74 26.86
N GLY A 113 -3.83 -0.12 27.16
CA GLY A 113 -3.87 1.15 27.91
C GLY A 113 -3.49 2.39 27.09
N VAL A 114 -3.30 2.24 25.78
CA VAL A 114 -3.09 3.37 24.87
C VAL A 114 -4.37 4.21 24.80
N HIS A 115 -4.23 5.53 25.00
CA HIS A 115 -5.35 6.46 24.90
C HIS A 115 -5.61 6.84 23.45
N VAL A 116 -6.80 6.52 22.93
CA VAL A 116 -7.26 6.91 21.60
C VAL A 116 -8.24 8.09 21.72
N ALA A 117 -7.77 9.27 21.33
CA ALA A 117 -8.56 10.52 21.41
C ALA A 117 -9.35 10.75 20.10
N GLU A 118 -10.46 10.07 19.94
CA GLU A 118 -11.36 10.28 18.80
C GLU A 118 -11.95 11.71 18.78
N ARG A 119 -12.32 12.19 17.60
CA ARG A 119 -12.91 13.54 17.39
C ARG A 119 -12.06 14.65 18.00
N THR A 120 -10.74 14.47 17.98
CA THR A 120 -9.75 15.40 18.51
C THR A 120 -8.81 15.79 17.38
N ALA A 121 -9.10 16.92 16.74
CA ALA A 121 -8.32 17.39 15.61
C ALA A 121 -6.95 17.94 16.09
N PHE A 122 -5.89 17.55 15.39
CA PHE A 122 -4.58 18.17 15.52
C PHE A 122 -4.64 19.59 14.93
N THR A 123 -4.15 20.58 15.65
CA THR A 123 -4.19 22.00 15.24
C THR A 123 -2.83 22.66 15.22
N GLY A 124 -1.79 21.99 15.68
CA GLY A 124 -0.43 22.51 15.65
C GLY A 124 0.52 21.84 16.62
N LEU A 125 1.79 22.22 16.52
CA LEU A 125 2.87 21.69 17.35
C LEU A 125 3.73 22.85 17.86
N ASP A 126 4.12 22.79 19.13
CA ASP A 126 5.09 23.69 19.74
C ASP A 126 6.12 22.85 20.51
N GLY A 127 7.33 22.71 19.95
CA GLY A 127 8.24 21.67 20.40
C GLY A 127 7.63 20.29 20.26
N THR A 128 7.35 19.62 21.37
CA THR A 128 6.58 18.36 21.47
C THR A 128 5.20 18.54 22.11
N ASP A 129 4.77 19.78 22.36
CA ASP A 129 3.43 20.07 22.84
C ASP A 129 2.44 20.04 21.67
N VAL A 130 1.60 19.02 21.65
CA VAL A 130 0.61 18.76 20.61
C VAL A 130 -0.65 19.57 20.90
N ARG A 131 -0.92 20.58 20.10
CA ARG A 131 -2.16 21.37 20.17
C ARG A 131 -3.29 20.64 19.45
N THR A 132 -4.42 20.55 20.10
CA THR A 132 -5.60 19.88 19.56
C THR A 132 -6.86 20.75 19.73
N SER A 133 -7.96 20.37 19.07
CA SER A 133 -9.28 21.01 19.25
C SER A 133 -9.84 20.87 20.67
N ARG A 134 -9.20 20.09 21.55
CA ARG A 134 -9.64 19.82 22.93
C ARG A 134 -8.62 20.20 23.99
N GLY A 135 -7.54 20.88 23.62
CA GLY A 135 -6.47 21.29 24.53
C GLY A 135 -5.11 20.82 24.05
N THR A 136 -4.10 21.01 24.89
CA THR A 136 -2.72 20.66 24.59
C THR A 136 -2.32 19.39 25.32
N ILE A 137 -1.56 18.55 24.64
CA ILE A 137 -0.99 17.31 25.15
C ILE A 137 0.53 17.45 25.12
N SER A 138 1.18 17.44 26.28
CA SER A 138 2.64 17.42 26.36
C SER A 138 3.13 15.99 26.15
N ALA A 139 4.04 15.81 25.19
CA ALA A 139 4.59 14.52 24.84
C ALA A 139 6.13 14.53 24.90
N GLY A 140 6.74 13.39 25.17
CA GLY A 140 8.19 13.23 25.09
C GLY A 140 8.68 13.05 23.65
N LEU A 141 7.79 12.58 22.77
CA LEU A 141 8.04 12.28 21.37
C LEU A 141 6.73 12.36 20.59
N VAL A 142 6.77 12.82 19.35
CA VAL A 142 5.60 12.93 18.46
C VAL A 142 5.88 12.21 17.15
N ILE A 143 4.92 11.42 16.69
CA ILE A 143 5.00 10.77 15.37
C ILE A 143 3.79 11.25 14.52
N LEU A 144 4.08 11.87 13.37
CA LEU A 144 3.06 12.35 12.44
C LEU A 144 2.76 11.24 11.42
N THR A 145 1.50 10.75 11.40
CA THR A 145 1.05 9.64 10.55
C THR A 145 -0.26 9.99 9.81
N GLY A 146 -0.33 11.16 9.22
CA GLY A 146 -1.57 11.73 8.67
C GLY A 146 -2.17 11.01 7.44
N GLY A 147 -1.52 9.98 6.88
CA GLY A 147 -1.96 9.33 5.64
C GLY A 147 -2.16 10.35 4.51
N PRO A 148 -3.31 10.36 3.81
CA PRO A 148 -3.57 11.32 2.72
C PRO A 148 -3.52 12.79 3.15
N LYS A 149 -3.63 13.07 4.45
CA LYS A 149 -3.56 14.43 5.04
C LYS A 149 -2.19 14.79 5.59
N LEU A 150 -1.18 13.95 5.35
CA LEU A 150 0.13 14.11 5.99
C LEU A 150 0.79 15.44 5.66
N ALA A 151 0.68 15.93 4.42
CA ALA A 151 1.17 17.26 4.05
C ALA A 151 0.47 18.39 4.85
N ALA A 152 -0.85 18.32 5.02
CA ALA A 152 -1.61 19.30 5.80
C ALA A 152 -1.27 19.22 7.31
N VAL A 153 -1.08 18.00 7.85
CA VAL A 153 -0.62 17.79 9.22
C VAL A 153 0.79 18.38 9.40
N GLY A 154 1.68 18.15 8.45
CA GLY A 154 3.01 18.76 8.43
C GLY A 154 2.95 20.28 8.42
N ALA A 155 2.13 20.88 7.57
CA ALA A 155 1.96 22.33 7.51
C ALA A 155 1.48 22.92 8.86
N LEU A 156 0.53 22.28 9.53
CA LEU A 156 0.09 22.67 10.87
C LEU A 156 1.20 22.53 11.92
N ALA A 157 2.12 21.58 11.74
CA ALA A 157 3.29 21.40 12.58
C ALA A 157 4.46 22.33 12.22
N GLY A 158 4.37 23.12 11.13
CA GLY A 158 5.47 23.90 10.58
C GLY A 158 6.57 23.02 9.96
N ILE A 159 6.21 21.86 9.45
CA ILE A 159 7.10 20.89 8.80
C ILE A 159 6.58 20.66 7.37
N ARG A 160 7.47 20.84 6.40
CA ARG A 160 7.13 20.50 5.03
C ARG A 160 7.29 19.00 4.79
N ILE A 161 6.22 18.34 4.42
CA ILE A 161 6.21 16.91 4.12
C ILE A 161 5.70 16.72 2.68
N PRO A 162 6.56 16.28 1.74
CA PRO A 162 6.17 15.97 0.37
C PRO A 162 5.33 14.68 0.35
N ALA A 163 4.04 14.84 0.51
CA ALA A 163 3.06 13.76 0.45
C ALA A 163 1.76 14.31 -0.14
N GLY A 164 0.93 13.45 -0.65
CA GLY A 164 -0.36 13.82 -1.21
C GLY A 164 -1.40 12.74 -0.99
N GLY A 165 -2.61 13.02 -1.41
CA GLY A 165 -3.70 12.07 -1.49
C GLY A 165 -4.32 12.10 -2.88
N ALA A 166 -4.76 10.96 -3.38
CA ALA A 166 -5.51 10.86 -4.62
C ALA A 166 -6.68 9.89 -4.44
N ARG A 167 -7.79 10.18 -5.14
CA ARG A 167 -8.93 9.30 -5.19
C ARG A 167 -8.53 7.97 -5.84
N HIS A 168 -8.97 6.89 -5.23
CA HIS A 168 -8.83 5.55 -5.76
C HIS A 168 -10.16 4.82 -5.67
N GLN A 169 -10.61 4.26 -6.78
CA GLN A 169 -11.90 3.61 -6.88
C GLN A 169 -11.74 2.09 -6.90
N VAL A 170 -12.67 1.43 -6.23
CA VAL A 170 -12.73 -0.01 -6.09
C VAL A 170 -14.16 -0.49 -6.30
N ALA A 171 -14.31 -1.61 -6.97
CA ALA A 171 -15.60 -2.25 -7.16
C ALA A 171 -15.54 -3.75 -6.85
N VAL A 172 -16.69 -4.33 -6.48
CA VAL A 172 -16.85 -5.76 -6.24
C VAL A 172 -18.00 -6.27 -7.10
N THR A 173 -17.76 -7.34 -7.86
CA THR A 173 -18.79 -8.01 -8.66
C THR A 173 -19.77 -8.79 -7.79
N GLU A 174 -20.87 -9.22 -8.35
CA GLU A 174 -21.69 -10.26 -7.75
C GLU A 174 -20.91 -11.60 -7.63
N VAL A 175 -21.43 -12.48 -6.81
CA VAL A 175 -20.80 -13.77 -6.48
C VAL A 175 -20.70 -14.65 -7.73
N HIS A 176 -19.54 -15.27 -7.93
CA HIS A 176 -19.33 -16.28 -8.95
C HIS A 176 -18.28 -17.31 -8.49
N PRO A 177 -18.56 -18.62 -8.57
CA PRO A 177 -17.70 -19.65 -7.98
C PRO A 177 -16.30 -19.73 -8.59
N ALA A 178 -16.13 -19.29 -9.84
CA ALA A 178 -14.83 -19.33 -10.52
C ALA A 178 -13.76 -18.44 -9.87
N PHE A 179 -14.13 -17.50 -9.00
CA PHE A 179 -13.14 -16.61 -8.34
C PHE A 179 -12.56 -17.17 -7.06
N ALA A 180 -13.17 -18.20 -6.45
CA ALA A 180 -12.87 -18.62 -5.07
C ALA A 180 -11.39 -18.91 -4.82
N ASP A 181 -10.71 -19.58 -5.76
CA ASP A 181 -9.34 -20.07 -5.58
C ASP A 181 -8.32 -19.34 -6.45
N THR A 182 -8.70 -18.19 -7.03
CA THR A 182 -7.78 -17.41 -7.87
C THR A 182 -6.82 -16.58 -7.02
N PRO A 183 -5.55 -16.43 -7.42
CA PRO A 183 -4.61 -15.55 -6.73
C PRO A 183 -4.97 -14.08 -6.90
N MET A 184 -4.42 -13.22 -6.05
CA MET A 184 -4.38 -11.80 -6.33
C MET A 184 -3.56 -11.53 -7.58
N VAL A 185 -4.02 -10.60 -8.41
CA VAL A 185 -3.34 -10.19 -9.65
C VAL A 185 -3.16 -8.68 -9.65
N PHE A 186 -1.99 -8.23 -10.10
CA PHE A 186 -1.71 -6.81 -10.31
C PHE A 186 -0.96 -6.59 -11.62
N HIS A 187 -1.62 -5.96 -12.58
CA HIS A 187 -1.02 -5.51 -13.82
C HIS A 187 -0.37 -4.14 -13.62
N LEU A 188 0.94 -4.13 -13.42
CA LEU A 188 1.73 -2.95 -13.02
C LEU A 188 1.52 -1.73 -13.95
N PRO A 189 1.73 -1.82 -15.27
CA PRO A 189 1.65 -0.63 -16.13
C PRO A 189 0.27 0.03 -16.16
N ALA A 190 -0.78 -0.77 -16.00
CA ALA A 190 -2.15 -0.25 -16.00
C ALA A 190 -2.65 0.16 -14.63
N GLY A 191 -1.90 -0.15 -13.56
CA GLY A 191 -2.36 0.04 -12.19
C GLY A 191 -3.65 -0.74 -11.86
N LEU A 192 -3.98 -1.76 -12.67
CA LEU A 192 -5.19 -2.56 -12.51
C LEU A 192 -4.91 -3.80 -11.70
N TYR A 193 -5.66 -4.01 -10.63
CA TYR A 193 -5.54 -5.20 -9.79
C TYR A 193 -6.91 -5.82 -9.51
N TRP A 194 -6.90 -7.11 -9.21
CA TRP A 194 -8.10 -7.82 -8.77
C TRP A 194 -7.77 -9.00 -7.86
N ARG A 195 -8.73 -9.40 -7.06
CA ARG A 195 -8.66 -10.54 -6.15
C ARG A 195 -10.04 -11.04 -5.74
N PRO A 196 -10.17 -12.26 -5.22
CA PRO A 196 -11.41 -12.71 -4.60
C PRO A 196 -11.85 -11.81 -3.44
N GLU A 197 -13.14 -11.57 -3.34
CA GLU A 197 -13.74 -10.83 -2.23
C GLU A 197 -15.16 -11.29 -1.97
N GLU A 198 -15.40 -11.97 -0.85
CA GLU A 198 -16.73 -12.43 -0.43
C GLU A 198 -17.48 -13.19 -1.55
N GLY A 199 -16.78 -14.08 -2.26
CA GLY A 199 -17.29 -14.89 -3.37
C GLY A 199 -17.43 -14.16 -4.71
N GLY A 200 -17.21 -12.86 -4.77
CA GLY A 200 -17.09 -12.07 -6.00
C GLY A 200 -15.64 -11.74 -6.31
N LEU A 201 -15.42 -10.83 -7.26
CA LEU A 201 -14.12 -10.30 -7.61
C LEU A 201 -14.06 -8.82 -7.24
N LEU A 202 -13.15 -8.45 -6.33
CA LEU A 202 -12.78 -7.07 -6.07
C LEU A 202 -11.76 -6.64 -7.12
N PHE A 203 -11.93 -5.45 -7.70
CA PHE A 203 -10.96 -4.85 -8.60
C PHE A 203 -10.85 -3.35 -8.37
N GLY A 204 -9.67 -2.82 -8.63
CA GLY A 204 -9.37 -1.39 -8.60
C GLY A 204 -8.35 -1.04 -9.66
N MET A 205 -8.28 0.23 -10.01
CA MET A 205 -7.31 0.75 -10.96
C MET A 205 -6.92 2.17 -10.56
N SER A 206 -5.61 2.46 -10.56
CA SER A 206 -5.13 3.81 -10.35
C SER A 206 -5.38 4.69 -11.58
N ASN A 207 -5.73 5.94 -11.33
CA ASN A 207 -5.88 6.95 -12.35
C ASN A 207 -4.69 7.93 -12.26
N PRO A 208 -3.71 7.89 -13.19
CA PRO A 208 -2.59 8.82 -13.16
C PRO A 208 -3.01 10.29 -13.42
N ASP A 209 -4.17 10.51 -14.02
CA ASP A 209 -4.73 11.84 -14.30
C ASP A 209 -5.63 12.34 -13.16
N GLU A 210 -5.78 11.58 -12.09
CA GLU A 210 -6.58 12.00 -10.93
C GLU A 210 -5.94 13.22 -10.26
N PRO A 211 -6.64 14.34 -10.09
CA PRO A 211 -6.08 15.46 -9.37
C PRO A 211 -5.81 15.11 -7.92
N PRO A 212 -4.70 15.56 -7.33
CA PRO A 212 -4.46 15.40 -5.90
C PRO A 212 -5.62 16.01 -5.08
N GLY A 213 -6.02 15.31 -4.03
CA GLY A 213 -7.11 15.76 -3.18
C GLY A 213 -7.74 14.66 -2.33
N GLU A 214 -8.86 14.98 -1.71
CA GLU A 214 -9.59 14.10 -0.80
C GLU A 214 -10.98 13.72 -1.33
N ASP A 215 -11.22 13.82 -2.63
CA ASP A 215 -12.49 13.43 -3.23
C ASP A 215 -12.72 11.91 -3.02
N ARG A 216 -13.92 11.56 -2.58
CA ARG A 216 -14.36 10.19 -2.34
C ARG A 216 -15.63 9.85 -3.12
N SER A 217 -16.04 10.71 -4.03
CA SER A 217 -17.14 10.41 -4.94
C SER A 217 -16.72 9.35 -5.96
N VAL A 218 -17.67 8.56 -6.43
CA VAL A 218 -17.42 7.62 -7.53
C VAL A 218 -17.46 8.40 -8.85
N ASP A 219 -16.41 8.21 -9.65
CA ASP A 219 -16.32 8.68 -11.03
C ASP A 219 -16.85 7.58 -11.95
N GLU A 220 -18.08 7.72 -12.40
CA GLU A 220 -18.75 6.72 -13.23
C GLU A 220 -18.05 6.51 -14.59
N PRO A 221 -17.60 7.55 -15.33
CA PRO A 221 -16.79 7.38 -16.54
C PRO A 221 -15.54 6.54 -16.30
N TYR A 222 -14.81 6.79 -15.22
CA TYR A 222 -13.60 6.05 -14.90
C TYR A 222 -13.93 4.61 -14.47
N LEU A 223 -14.99 4.40 -13.71
CA LEU A 223 -15.49 3.06 -13.37
C LEU A 223 -15.81 2.24 -14.62
N ALA A 224 -16.43 2.85 -15.63
CA ALA A 224 -16.70 2.19 -16.90
C ALA A 224 -15.40 1.77 -17.61
N GLN A 225 -14.35 2.61 -17.59
CA GLN A 225 -13.03 2.26 -18.13
C GLN A 225 -12.40 1.08 -17.38
N MET A 226 -12.43 1.11 -16.04
CA MET A 226 -11.94 0.01 -15.19
C MET A 226 -12.61 -1.31 -15.56
N ARG A 227 -13.93 -1.32 -15.66
CA ARG A 227 -14.71 -2.52 -16.07
C ARG A 227 -14.32 -3.01 -17.46
N ALA A 228 -14.23 -2.11 -18.44
CA ALA A 228 -13.86 -2.46 -19.80
C ALA A 228 -12.44 -3.05 -19.90
N ARG A 229 -11.50 -2.55 -19.11
CA ARG A 229 -10.14 -3.10 -19.03
C ARG A 229 -10.11 -4.46 -18.35
N LEU A 230 -10.81 -4.60 -17.24
CA LEU A 230 -10.89 -5.88 -16.53
C LEU A 230 -11.53 -6.97 -17.41
N ALA A 231 -12.63 -6.66 -18.12
CA ALA A 231 -13.35 -7.60 -18.97
C ALA A 231 -12.49 -8.15 -20.13
N LYS A 232 -11.47 -7.40 -20.58
CA LYS A 232 -10.49 -7.91 -21.57
C LYS A 232 -9.58 -8.97 -20.99
N LEU A 233 -9.25 -8.86 -19.69
CA LEU A 233 -8.34 -9.77 -18.98
C LEU A 233 -9.09 -10.92 -18.30
N VAL A 234 -10.31 -10.66 -17.84
CA VAL A 234 -11.20 -11.60 -17.14
C VAL A 234 -12.57 -11.52 -17.78
N PRO A 235 -12.81 -12.18 -18.94
CA PRO A 235 -14.02 -12.02 -19.75
C PRO A 235 -15.33 -12.26 -19.01
N LEU A 236 -15.31 -13.16 -18.04
CA LEU A 236 -16.46 -13.46 -17.18
C LEU A 236 -17.04 -12.21 -16.51
N THR A 237 -16.22 -11.18 -16.23
CA THR A 237 -16.66 -9.97 -15.54
C THR A 237 -17.50 -9.03 -16.40
N ALA A 238 -17.55 -9.22 -17.73
CA ALA A 238 -18.29 -8.35 -18.64
C ALA A 238 -19.80 -8.31 -18.30
N ASP A 239 -20.37 -9.47 -17.99
CA ASP A 239 -21.80 -9.65 -17.75
C ASP A 239 -22.20 -9.58 -16.28
N LEU A 240 -21.21 -9.59 -15.35
CA LEU A 240 -21.48 -9.54 -13.93
C LEU A 240 -21.87 -8.12 -13.48
N ARG A 241 -22.91 -8.04 -12.65
CA ARG A 241 -23.30 -6.78 -11.99
C ARG A 241 -22.32 -6.44 -10.90
N LEU A 242 -22.19 -5.13 -10.61
CA LEU A 242 -21.45 -4.67 -9.46
C LEU A 242 -22.35 -4.70 -8.22
N ARG A 243 -21.89 -5.39 -7.18
CA ARG A 243 -22.56 -5.48 -5.89
C ARG A 243 -22.21 -4.29 -5.01
N ARG A 244 -21.00 -3.77 -5.15
CA ARG A 244 -20.46 -2.69 -4.33
C ARG A 244 -19.45 -1.87 -5.12
N VAL A 245 -19.53 -0.54 -4.99
CA VAL A 245 -18.58 0.42 -5.54
C VAL A 245 -18.31 1.47 -4.50
N TRP A 246 -17.06 1.87 -4.33
CA TRP A 246 -16.69 2.99 -3.47
C TRP A 246 -15.40 3.63 -3.96
N ALA A 247 -15.16 4.84 -3.48
CA ALA A 247 -13.89 5.52 -3.62
C ALA A 247 -13.32 5.87 -2.25
N ALA A 248 -12.01 5.89 -2.16
CA ALA A 248 -11.25 6.29 -0.98
C ALA A 248 -10.07 7.13 -1.42
N THR A 249 -9.44 7.82 -0.48
CA THR A 249 -8.19 8.53 -0.75
C THR A 249 -7.01 7.65 -0.34
N ILE A 250 -6.10 7.41 -1.27
CA ILE A 250 -4.82 6.75 -1.00
C ILE A 250 -3.75 7.84 -0.85
N ASP A 251 -2.88 7.72 0.17
CA ASP A 251 -1.70 8.56 0.30
C ASP A 251 -0.62 8.14 -0.71
N PHE A 252 0.23 9.08 -1.09
CA PHE A 252 1.41 8.82 -1.89
C PHE A 252 2.53 9.81 -1.58
N THR A 253 3.75 9.40 -1.88
CA THR A 253 4.96 10.23 -1.87
C THR A 253 5.47 10.37 -3.29
N PRO A 254 6.30 11.39 -3.61
CA PRO A 254 6.78 11.62 -4.97
C PRO A 254 7.55 10.45 -5.60
N ASP A 255 8.16 9.60 -4.78
CA ASP A 255 8.92 8.41 -5.19
C ASP A 255 8.21 7.10 -4.87
N HIS A 256 6.99 7.17 -4.34
CA HIS A 256 6.20 6.02 -3.91
C HIS A 256 6.87 5.13 -2.85
N LEU A 257 7.88 5.65 -2.18
CA LEU A 257 8.57 4.98 -1.09
C LEU A 257 8.07 5.49 0.27
N PRO A 258 8.18 4.70 1.33
CA PRO A 258 7.82 5.13 2.67
C PRO A 258 8.59 6.38 3.12
N ILE A 259 8.02 7.15 4.04
CA ILE A 259 8.76 8.13 4.84
C ILE A 259 8.93 7.52 6.23
N ILE A 260 10.17 7.42 6.71
CA ILE A 260 10.51 6.91 8.04
C ILE A 260 11.68 7.73 8.59
N GLY A 261 11.46 8.51 9.61
CA GLY A 261 12.57 9.23 10.23
C GLY A 261 12.17 10.51 10.97
N PRO A 262 13.15 11.20 11.55
CA PRO A 262 12.90 12.48 12.21
C PRO A 262 12.46 13.54 11.21
N ALA A 263 11.66 14.48 11.70
CA ALA A 263 11.43 15.73 10.99
C ALA A 263 12.71 16.54 10.96
N LEU A 264 12.99 17.19 9.84
CA LEU A 264 14.18 18.03 9.72
C LEU A 264 14.19 19.08 10.84
N ASP A 265 15.34 19.25 11.48
CA ASP A 265 15.59 20.20 12.57
C ASP A 265 14.76 19.98 13.86
N ARG A 266 14.21 18.75 14.07
CA ARG A 266 13.38 18.42 15.25
C ARG A 266 13.63 16.99 15.76
N ASP A 267 14.55 16.83 16.70
CA ASP A 267 15.02 15.53 17.20
C ASP A 267 13.93 14.62 17.82
N ARG A 268 12.78 15.19 18.22
CA ARG A 268 11.71 14.45 18.90
C ARG A 268 10.40 14.41 18.14
N VAL A 269 10.42 14.83 16.88
CA VAL A 269 9.26 14.76 15.97
C VAL A 269 9.62 13.87 14.81
N PHE A 270 8.85 12.83 14.61
CA PHE A 270 9.07 11.84 13.54
C PHE A 270 7.92 11.88 12.53
N VAL A 271 8.21 11.42 11.35
CA VAL A 271 7.22 11.31 10.27
C VAL A 271 7.20 9.88 9.76
N ALA A 272 6.01 9.32 9.59
CA ALA A 272 5.81 8.01 9.02
C ALA A 272 4.68 8.02 7.98
N SER A 273 4.97 7.49 6.80
CA SER A 273 4.01 7.20 5.73
C SER A 273 4.45 5.94 4.99
N ALA A 274 3.50 5.17 4.53
CA ALA A 274 3.78 3.98 3.71
C ALA A 274 3.83 4.29 2.21
N GLY A 275 3.73 5.57 1.80
CA GLY A 275 3.93 5.98 0.41
C GLY A 275 2.96 5.40 -0.61
N GLY A 276 1.72 5.06 -0.19
CA GLY A 276 0.71 4.42 -1.05
C GLY A 276 0.53 2.92 -0.84
N ALA A 277 1.48 2.26 -0.17
CA ALA A 277 1.47 0.81 0.06
C ALA A 277 1.11 0.43 1.51
N GLY A 278 0.14 1.13 2.12
CA GLY A 278 -0.21 1.02 3.53
C GLY A 278 -0.49 -0.39 4.03
N MET A 279 -1.19 -1.22 3.26
CA MET A 279 -1.43 -2.62 3.64
C MET A 279 -0.20 -3.51 3.45
N MET A 280 0.67 -3.19 2.49
CA MET A 280 1.88 -3.99 2.24
C MET A 280 3.00 -3.70 3.24
N TRP A 281 3.21 -2.41 3.57
CA TRP A 281 4.36 -1.99 4.37
C TRP A 281 3.98 -1.43 5.74
N GLY A 282 2.71 -1.15 6.00
CA GLY A 282 2.26 -0.46 7.22
C GLY A 282 2.82 -1.04 8.51
N PRO A 283 2.74 -2.36 8.76
CA PRO A 283 3.34 -2.95 9.97
C PRO A 283 4.84 -2.73 10.08
N ALA A 284 5.60 -2.94 8.97
CA ALA A 284 7.04 -2.74 8.97
C ALA A 284 7.43 -1.26 9.12
N VAL A 285 6.70 -0.34 8.47
CA VAL A 285 6.89 1.10 8.61
C VAL A 285 6.63 1.55 10.05
N ALA A 286 5.57 1.05 10.67
CA ALA A 286 5.26 1.35 12.07
C ALA A 286 6.36 0.86 13.01
N ARG A 287 6.83 -0.40 12.84
CA ARG A 287 7.93 -0.96 13.63
C ARG A 287 9.24 -0.20 13.39
N ALA A 288 9.63 0.00 12.13
CA ALA A 288 10.86 0.74 11.81
C ALA A 288 10.84 2.18 12.35
N THR A 289 9.68 2.86 12.30
CA THR A 289 9.55 4.20 12.87
C THR A 289 9.72 4.18 14.39
N ALA A 290 9.12 3.22 15.06
CA ALA A 290 9.28 3.06 16.51
C ALA A 290 10.75 2.76 16.89
N ASP A 291 11.40 1.86 16.16
CA ASP A 291 12.81 1.52 16.38
C ASP A 291 13.70 2.75 16.21
N VAL A 292 13.58 3.48 15.10
CA VAL A 292 14.35 4.70 14.81
C VAL A 292 14.10 5.76 15.88
N ALA A 293 12.86 5.94 16.33
CA ALA A 293 12.49 6.93 17.33
C ALA A 293 13.04 6.60 18.73
N LEU A 294 13.19 5.32 19.08
CA LEU A 294 13.61 4.86 20.41
C LEU A 294 15.10 4.55 20.49
N THR A 295 15.69 4.03 19.40
CA THR A 295 17.07 3.50 19.41
C THR A 295 17.97 4.13 18.35
N GLY A 296 17.41 4.91 17.42
CA GLY A 296 18.13 5.56 16.32
C GLY A 296 18.30 4.71 15.06
N ALA A 297 17.93 3.41 15.06
CA ALA A 297 18.07 2.52 13.91
C ALA A 297 16.97 1.47 13.89
N SER A 298 16.55 1.03 12.69
CA SER A 298 15.57 -0.05 12.52
C SER A 298 16.26 -1.42 12.52
N GLU A 299 15.63 -2.40 13.17
CA GLU A 299 16.06 -3.80 13.17
C GLU A 299 15.65 -4.56 11.87
N ILE A 300 14.70 -4.01 11.07
CA ILE A 300 14.20 -4.68 9.86
C ILE A 300 15.17 -4.53 8.70
N THR A 301 15.61 -3.31 8.45
CA THR A 301 16.56 -2.93 7.39
C THR A 301 17.05 -1.52 7.66
N ASP A 302 18.13 -1.11 7.00
CA ASP A 302 18.54 0.29 7.01
C ASP A 302 17.46 1.13 6.30
N VAL A 303 16.86 2.04 7.06
CA VAL A 303 15.81 2.97 6.58
C VAL A 303 16.31 4.41 6.51
N SER A 304 17.60 4.65 6.72
CA SER A 304 18.18 6.00 6.76
C SER A 304 17.91 6.80 5.47
N MET A 305 17.90 6.13 4.33
CA MET A 305 17.57 6.73 3.03
C MET A 305 16.08 7.12 2.90
N LEU A 306 15.19 6.66 3.76
CA LEU A 306 13.75 6.92 3.71
C LEU A 306 13.32 8.16 4.52
N GLY A 307 14.28 8.92 5.04
CA GLY A 307 14.04 10.18 5.76
C GLY A 307 13.52 11.32 4.87
N LEU A 308 13.07 12.39 5.50
CA LEU A 308 12.59 13.59 4.81
C LEU A 308 13.70 14.33 4.06
N ASP A 309 14.95 14.17 4.45
CA ASP A 309 16.14 14.78 3.83
C ASP A 309 16.39 14.31 2.40
N ARG A 310 15.72 13.23 1.94
CA ARG A 310 15.78 12.79 0.56
C ARG A 310 15.06 13.69 -0.43
N PHE A 311 14.22 14.58 0.05
CA PHE A 311 13.46 15.52 -0.78
C PHE A 311 14.14 16.89 -0.85
N ASP A 312 14.22 17.45 -2.04
CA ASP A 312 14.69 18.82 -2.23
C ASP A 312 13.61 19.88 -1.88
N GLU A 313 13.96 21.16 -2.01
CA GLU A 313 13.03 22.27 -1.74
C GLU A 313 11.81 22.27 -2.67
N SER A 314 11.85 21.62 -3.83
CA SER A 314 10.69 21.45 -4.70
C SER A 314 9.82 20.26 -4.33
N GLY A 315 10.26 19.41 -3.38
CA GLY A 315 9.62 18.17 -2.99
C GLY A 315 9.99 16.98 -3.87
N ARG A 316 10.99 17.14 -4.76
CA ARG A 316 11.48 16.04 -5.61
C ARG A 316 12.40 15.13 -4.80
N SER A 317 12.19 13.82 -4.90
CA SER A 317 13.08 12.83 -4.28
C SER A 317 14.40 12.68 -5.02
N ARG A 318 15.47 12.40 -4.27
CA ARG A 318 16.77 11.95 -4.83
C ARG A 318 16.77 10.46 -5.16
N LEU A 319 15.79 9.72 -4.68
CA LEU A 319 15.64 8.29 -4.96
C LEU A 319 14.81 8.10 -6.24
N ALA A 320 15.07 7.01 -6.94
CA ALA A 320 14.19 6.54 -8.00
C ALA A 320 12.85 6.08 -7.40
N ALA A 321 11.77 6.26 -8.15
CA ALA A 321 10.46 5.76 -7.74
C ALA A 321 10.43 4.22 -7.70
N ASP A 322 9.63 3.66 -6.80
CA ASP A 322 9.42 2.22 -6.75
C ASP A 322 8.80 1.73 -8.08
N PRO A 323 9.46 0.83 -8.82
CA PRO A 323 9.01 0.40 -10.14
C PRO A 323 7.72 -0.44 -10.11
N ILE A 324 7.25 -0.85 -8.94
CA ILE A 324 6.00 -1.61 -8.78
C ILE A 324 4.90 -0.81 -8.07
N ALA A 325 5.10 0.48 -7.89
CA ALA A 325 4.07 1.34 -7.33
C ALA A 325 2.82 1.44 -8.25
N LEU A 326 1.69 1.76 -7.64
CA LEU A 326 0.53 2.21 -8.40
C LEU A 326 0.87 3.51 -9.15
N PRO A 327 0.44 3.69 -10.40
CA PRO A 327 0.60 4.96 -11.09
C PRO A 327 -0.27 6.02 -10.41
N PHE A 328 0.37 6.91 -9.66
CA PHE A 328 -0.24 8.07 -9.02
C PHE A 328 0.07 9.35 -9.81
N PRO A 329 -0.68 10.45 -9.56
CA PRO A 329 -0.33 11.75 -10.10
C PRO A 329 1.10 12.15 -9.74
N GLU A 330 1.84 12.72 -10.69
CA GLU A 330 3.22 13.17 -10.48
C GLU A 330 3.35 14.36 -9.51
N LYS A 331 2.25 15.05 -9.21
CA LYS A 331 2.25 16.23 -8.36
C LYS A 331 1.66 15.94 -6.99
N THR A 332 2.49 16.11 -5.98
CA THR A 332 2.03 16.36 -4.61
C THR A 332 1.62 17.84 -4.52
N THR A 333 0.50 18.14 -3.91
CA THR A 333 0.05 19.53 -3.69
C THR A 333 1.01 20.32 -2.83
#